data_a4601247d4ac55ce4295507922a2607b
#
_entry.id   a4601247d4ac55ce4295507922a2607b
#
_cell.length_a   1.000
_cell.length_b   1.000
_cell.length_c   1.000
_cell.angle_alpha   90.00
_cell.angle_beta   90.00
_cell.angle_gamma   90.00
#
_symmetry.space_group_name_H-M   'P 1'
#
loop_
_entity.id
_entity.type
_entity.pdbx_description
1 polymer ?
#
loop_
_entity_poly.entity_id
_entity_poly.type
_entity_poly.pdbx_seq_one_letter_code
_entity_poly.pdbx_strand_id
1 'polypeptide(L)'
;MRILHILDHSIPLHSGYTFRTAAILREQRKRGWETEHLTSPKQINCRVSEEVVDGLHFYRTPPVTGLRAWLPFFNMIALMNATERRLREVVGREKPDVLHAHSPALNALPAIRVGRALNIPVVYEIRAFWEDAAVDHGTSSEWGPRYRLSRSLETWAVQHADAVTTICEGLRSDLAARKGVVSEKITVIPNAVDIEKFTMGGMADSALKTQLGLQNKQVLGFLGSFYAYEGLNLLLDALPLMLQSNPDVRVLLVGGGPQEEALKAQAAHLGIADKVVFSGRVPHDQVQRYYDLVDVLVYPRLSMRLTELVTPLKPLEAMAQGRVLVASDVGGHKELIRDGETGVLFRAGDAGDLAAKVLGLLNAPARWPQLAANGRRFVETE
;
A
#
# COMPACT_ATOMS: atom_id res chain seq x y z
N MET A 1 3.60 -4.99 -28.77
CA MET A 1 2.58 -5.61 -27.88
C MET A 1 1.77 -4.50 -27.27
N ARG A 2 0.45 -4.58 -27.40
CA ARG A 2 -0.51 -3.62 -26.81
C ARG A 2 -1.23 -4.28 -25.63
N ILE A 3 -1.16 -3.65 -24.48
CA ILE A 3 -1.76 -4.13 -23.22
C ILE A 3 -2.90 -3.20 -22.82
N LEU A 4 -4.09 -3.75 -22.60
CA LEU A 4 -5.21 -3.01 -22.02
C LEU A 4 -5.31 -3.32 -20.52
N HIS A 5 -5.05 -2.32 -19.70
CA HIS A 5 -5.16 -2.41 -18.23
C HIS A 5 -6.59 -2.10 -17.77
N ILE A 6 -7.15 -2.99 -16.95
CA ILE A 6 -8.47 -2.84 -16.33
C ILE A 6 -8.24 -2.53 -14.84
N LEU A 7 -8.55 -1.31 -14.44
CA LEU A 7 -8.19 -0.71 -13.15
C LEU A 7 -9.44 -0.45 -12.30
N ASP A 8 -9.32 -0.61 -10.98
CA ASP A 8 -10.39 -0.19 -10.06
C ASP A 8 -10.55 1.34 -10.08
N HIS A 9 -9.45 2.04 -9.94
CA HIS A 9 -9.30 3.50 -10.05
C HIS A 9 -7.88 3.87 -10.52
N SER A 10 -7.65 5.13 -10.87
CA SER A 10 -6.35 5.62 -11.32
C SER A 10 -6.14 7.09 -10.97
N ILE A 11 -5.02 7.68 -11.43
CA ILE A 11 -4.82 9.12 -11.34
C ILE A 11 -6.03 9.88 -11.94
N PRO A 12 -6.39 11.06 -11.37
CA PRO A 12 -5.66 11.83 -10.36
C PRO A 12 -5.88 11.40 -8.89
N LEU A 13 -6.54 10.27 -8.63
CA LEU A 13 -6.66 9.76 -7.25
C LEU A 13 -5.31 9.26 -6.75
N HIS A 14 -4.84 9.81 -5.63
CA HIS A 14 -3.56 9.45 -5.03
C HIS A 14 -3.74 8.29 -4.04
N SER A 15 -3.15 7.15 -4.36
CA SER A 15 -3.10 5.95 -3.52
C SER A 15 -1.89 5.08 -3.90
N GLY A 16 -1.48 4.18 -3.03
CA GLY A 16 -0.42 3.20 -3.36
C GLY A 16 -0.77 2.36 -4.61
N TYR A 17 -2.06 2.03 -4.77
CA TYR A 17 -2.58 1.36 -5.96
C TYR A 17 -2.31 2.17 -7.24
N THR A 18 -2.62 3.47 -7.22
CA THR A 18 -2.47 4.37 -8.37
C THR A 18 -1.00 4.61 -8.71
N PHE A 19 -0.14 4.84 -7.70
CA PHE A 19 1.28 5.07 -7.93
C PHE A 19 1.99 3.83 -8.50
N ARG A 20 1.70 2.63 -7.97
CA ARG A 20 2.20 1.39 -8.54
C ARG A 20 1.73 1.21 -9.99
N THR A 21 0.45 1.46 -10.28
CA THR A 21 -0.07 1.38 -11.65
C THR A 21 0.69 2.31 -12.58
N ALA A 22 0.81 3.60 -12.22
CA ALA A 22 1.51 4.59 -13.04
C ALA A 22 2.99 4.22 -13.27
N ALA A 23 3.65 3.61 -12.28
CA ALA A 23 5.01 3.12 -12.42
C ALA A 23 5.10 1.96 -13.43
N ILE A 24 4.23 0.95 -13.30
CA ILE A 24 4.15 -0.19 -14.23
C ILE A 24 3.94 0.30 -15.68
N LEU A 25 2.99 1.22 -15.89
CA LEU A 25 2.69 1.75 -17.22
C LEU A 25 3.90 2.47 -17.83
N ARG A 26 4.61 3.26 -17.04
CA ARG A 26 5.83 3.96 -17.49
C ARG A 26 6.93 2.97 -17.88
N GLU A 27 7.18 1.96 -17.06
CA GLU A 27 8.22 0.96 -17.34
C GLU A 27 7.87 0.07 -18.54
N GLN A 28 6.60 -0.27 -18.73
CA GLN A 28 6.15 -0.99 -19.93
C GLN A 28 6.35 -0.16 -21.20
N ARG A 29 6.01 1.15 -21.16
CA ARG A 29 6.23 2.08 -22.30
C ARG A 29 7.72 2.28 -22.60
N LYS A 30 8.58 2.37 -21.59
CA LYS A 30 10.05 2.40 -21.78
C LYS A 30 10.56 1.17 -22.52
N ARG A 31 9.91 0.01 -22.37
CA ARG A 31 10.21 -1.23 -23.07
C ARG A 31 9.61 -1.31 -24.48
N GLY A 32 8.98 -0.25 -24.96
CA GLY A 32 8.33 -0.18 -26.27
C GLY A 32 6.96 -0.86 -26.35
N TRP A 33 6.31 -1.12 -25.21
CA TRP A 33 4.94 -1.64 -25.19
C TRP A 33 3.92 -0.50 -25.21
N GLU A 34 2.84 -0.72 -25.94
CA GLU A 34 1.69 0.21 -25.94
C GLU A 34 0.78 -0.14 -24.78
N THR A 35 0.33 0.87 -24.04
CA THR A 35 -0.55 0.67 -22.87
C THR A 35 -1.80 1.52 -23.01
N GLU A 36 -2.96 0.88 -22.92
CA GLU A 36 -4.27 1.49 -22.82
C GLU A 36 -4.89 1.21 -21.45
N HIS A 37 -5.75 2.09 -20.95
CA HIS A 37 -6.20 2.02 -19.57
C HIS A 37 -7.70 2.25 -19.46
N LEU A 38 -8.41 1.28 -18.88
CA LEU A 38 -9.84 1.35 -18.56
C LEU A 38 -10.01 1.39 -17.05
N THR A 39 -10.77 2.35 -16.52
CA THR A 39 -11.16 2.32 -15.10
C THR A 39 -12.58 1.81 -14.91
N SER A 40 -12.81 1.13 -13.79
CA SER A 40 -14.13 0.69 -13.36
C SER A 40 -15.04 1.87 -12.99
N PRO A 41 -16.35 1.65 -12.76
CA PRO A 41 -17.27 2.68 -12.28
C PRO A 41 -16.93 3.24 -10.89
N LYS A 42 -15.95 2.68 -10.20
CA LYS A 42 -15.46 3.17 -8.90
C LYS A 42 -14.50 4.37 -8.99
N GLN A 43 -14.10 4.76 -10.20
CA GLN A 43 -13.40 6.02 -10.40
C GLN A 43 -14.31 7.17 -9.98
N ILE A 44 -14.04 7.77 -8.83
CA ILE A 44 -14.80 8.92 -8.32
C ILE A 44 -14.44 10.20 -9.08
N ASN A 45 -15.35 11.18 -9.04
CA ASN A 45 -15.19 12.51 -9.66
C ASN A 45 -14.96 12.49 -11.17
N CYS A 46 -15.32 11.40 -11.84
CA CYS A 46 -15.19 11.28 -13.28
C CYS A 46 -16.54 11.57 -13.98
N ARG A 47 -16.58 12.60 -14.82
CA ARG A 47 -17.77 13.02 -15.59
C ARG A 47 -17.62 12.78 -17.09
N VAL A 48 -16.47 12.33 -17.53
CA VAL A 48 -16.14 12.12 -18.94
C VAL A 48 -15.89 10.64 -19.23
N SER A 49 -16.10 10.22 -20.46
CA SER A 49 -15.87 8.85 -20.89
C SER A 49 -14.40 8.55 -21.23
N GLU A 50 -13.61 9.59 -21.47
CA GLU A 50 -12.19 9.53 -21.80
C GLU A 50 -11.49 10.78 -21.27
N GLU A 51 -10.26 10.63 -20.75
CA GLU A 51 -9.42 11.75 -20.33
C GLU A 51 -7.94 11.40 -20.43
N VAL A 52 -7.10 12.42 -20.53
CA VAL A 52 -5.64 12.29 -20.46
C VAL A 52 -5.16 12.92 -19.16
N VAL A 53 -4.44 12.15 -18.36
CA VAL A 53 -3.84 12.61 -17.10
C VAL A 53 -2.36 12.19 -17.09
N ASP A 54 -1.45 13.13 -16.86
CA ASP A 54 0.02 12.91 -16.88
C ASP A 54 0.52 12.17 -18.13
N GLY A 55 -0.06 12.49 -19.31
CA GLY A 55 0.30 11.86 -20.58
C GLY A 55 -0.20 10.42 -20.75
N LEU A 56 -1.03 9.93 -19.84
CA LEU A 56 -1.70 8.64 -19.92
C LEU A 56 -3.16 8.82 -20.30
N HIS A 57 -3.59 8.12 -21.36
CA HIS A 57 -4.98 8.13 -21.81
C HIS A 57 -5.79 7.10 -21.02
N PHE A 58 -6.95 7.51 -20.51
CA PHE A 58 -7.86 6.65 -19.75
C PHE A 58 -9.26 6.62 -20.36
N TYR A 59 -9.75 5.41 -20.60
CA TYR A 59 -11.16 5.12 -20.81
C TYR A 59 -11.84 5.05 -19.46
N ARG A 60 -12.88 5.83 -19.23
CA ARG A 60 -13.63 5.86 -17.97
C ARG A 60 -14.94 5.12 -18.14
N THR A 61 -15.27 4.27 -17.18
CA THR A 61 -16.58 3.63 -17.12
C THR A 61 -17.53 4.51 -16.30
N PRO A 62 -18.70 4.89 -16.85
CA PRO A 62 -19.65 5.72 -16.10
C PRO A 62 -20.08 5.08 -14.79
N PRO A 63 -20.37 5.89 -13.74
CA PRO A 63 -20.86 5.40 -12.46
C PRO A 63 -22.17 4.61 -12.62
N VAL A 64 -22.32 3.58 -11.80
CA VAL A 64 -23.60 2.86 -11.70
C VAL A 64 -24.59 3.72 -10.92
N THR A 65 -25.77 3.97 -11.51
CA THR A 65 -26.83 4.78 -10.95
C THR A 65 -28.12 3.98 -10.76
N GLY A 66 -29.09 4.55 -10.02
CA GLY A 66 -30.39 3.97 -9.79
C GLY A 66 -30.45 2.97 -8.63
N LEU A 67 -31.59 2.28 -8.47
CA LEU A 67 -31.90 1.43 -7.32
C LEU A 67 -30.87 0.30 -7.10
N ARG A 68 -30.26 -0.20 -8.18
CA ARG A 68 -29.25 -1.27 -8.13
C ARG A 68 -27.95 -0.84 -7.46
N ALA A 69 -27.64 0.47 -7.44
CA ALA A 69 -26.43 1.00 -6.78
C ALA A 69 -26.51 0.90 -5.24
N TRP A 70 -27.73 0.83 -4.66
CA TRP A 70 -27.96 0.84 -3.21
C TRP A 70 -27.89 -0.54 -2.56
N LEU A 71 -28.15 -1.61 -3.33
CA LEU A 71 -28.15 -2.97 -2.81
C LEU A 71 -26.79 -3.63 -3.05
N PRO A 72 -26.02 -4.01 -2.01
CA PRO A 72 -24.60 -4.42 -2.13
C PRO A 72 -24.36 -5.52 -3.18
N PHE A 73 -25.15 -6.58 -3.19
CA PHE A 73 -25.00 -7.68 -4.14
C PHE A 73 -25.34 -7.25 -5.58
N PHE A 74 -26.44 -6.52 -5.78
CA PHE A 74 -26.83 -6.02 -7.10
C PHE A 74 -25.87 -4.95 -7.62
N ASN A 75 -25.28 -4.16 -6.72
CA ASN A 75 -24.23 -3.21 -7.07
C ASN A 75 -22.99 -3.91 -7.62
N MET A 76 -22.53 -5.00 -7.00
CA MET A 76 -21.40 -5.78 -7.53
C MET A 76 -21.65 -6.28 -8.96
N ILE A 77 -22.84 -6.84 -9.22
CA ILE A 77 -23.22 -7.29 -10.55
C ILE A 77 -23.30 -6.11 -11.54
N ALA A 78 -23.86 -5.00 -11.12
CA ALA A 78 -24.01 -3.81 -11.96
C ALA A 78 -22.64 -3.21 -12.32
N LEU A 79 -21.69 -3.16 -11.36
CA LEU A 79 -20.30 -2.74 -11.59
C LEU A 79 -19.61 -3.65 -12.61
N MET A 80 -19.69 -4.96 -12.44
CA MET A 80 -19.09 -5.92 -13.39
C MET A 80 -19.70 -5.79 -14.79
N ASN A 81 -21.01 -5.68 -14.91
CA ASN A 81 -21.69 -5.54 -16.20
C ASN A 81 -21.37 -4.20 -16.90
N ALA A 82 -21.26 -3.11 -16.14
CA ALA A 82 -20.85 -1.82 -16.68
C ALA A 82 -19.40 -1.86 -17.19
N THR A 83 -18.49 -2.44 -16.40
CA THR A 83 -17.08 -2.65 -16.79
C THR A 83 -16.99 -3.55 -18.02
N GLU A 84 -17.72 -4.68 -18.07
CA GLU A 84 -17.71 -5.60 -19.21
C GLU A 84 -18.18 -4.92 -20.51
N ARG A 85 -19.27 -4.14 -20.45
CA ARG A 85 -19.78 -3.42 -21.62
C ARG A 85 -18.74 -2.44 -22.15
N ARG A 86 -18.19 -1.62 -21.26
CA ARG A 86 -17.17 -0.62 -21.64
C ARG A 86 -15.89 -1.29 -22.15
N LEU A 87 -15.50 -2.40 -21.52
CA LEU A 87 -14.33 -3.18 -21.96
C LEU A 87 -14.50 -3.71 -23.39
N ARG A 88 -15.68 -4.24 -23.75
CA ARG A 88 -15.96 -4.70 -25.13
C ARG A 88 -15.84 -3.57 -26.15
N GLU A 89 -16.33 -2.38 -25.82
CA GLU A 89 -16.20 -1.19 -26.68
C GLU A 89 -14.73 -0.82 -26.91
N VAL A 90 -13.96 -0.77 -25.81
CA VAL A 90 -12.53 -0.39 -25.86
C VAL A 90 -11.69 -1.46 -26.58
N VAL A 91 -11.94 -2.74 -26.33
CA VAL A 91 -11.26 -3.86 -27.02
C VAL A 91 -11.53 -3.81 -28.53
N GLY A 92 -12.78 -3.54 -28.93
CA GLY A 92 -13.13 -3.39 -30.35
C GLY A 92 -12.38 -2.27 -31.05
N ARG A 93 -12.09 -1.18 -30.35
CA ARG A 93 -11.34 -0.01 -30.83
C ARG A 93 -9.83 -0.25 -30.83
N GLU A 94 -9.29 -0.67 -29.68
CA GLU A 94 -7.83 -0.71 -29.43
C GLU A 94 -7.17 -2.02 -29.85
N LYS A 95 -7.93 -3.11 -29.96
CA LYS A 95 -7.45 -4.44 -30.37
C LYS A 95 -6.20 -4.87 -29.59
N PRO A 96 -6.27 -4.95 -28.24
CA PRO A 96 -5.12 -5.30 -27.42
C PRO A 96 -4.70 -6.75 -27.63
N ASP A 97 -3.41 -7.02 -27.46
CA ASP A 97 -2.84 -8.37 -27.46
C ASP A 97 -3.09 -9.08 -26.11
N VAL A 98 -3.20 -8.31 -25.01
CA VAL A 98 -3.35 -8.83 -23.64
C VAL A 98 -4.30 -7.93 -22.85
N LEU A 99 -5.17 -8.54 -22.04
CA LEU A 99 -5.95 -7.87 -21.00
C LEU A 99 -5.24 -8.04 -19.65
N HIS A 100 -4.88 -6.95 -19.00
CA HIS A 100 -4.25 -6.97 -17.68
C HIS A 100 -5.24 -6.42 -16.64
N ALA A 101 -5.95 -7.30 -15.96
CA ALA A 101 -6.87 -6.93 -14.90
C ALA A 101 -6.12 -6.76 -13.58
N HIS A 102 -6.37 -5.64 -12.89
CA HIS A 102 -5.84 -5.37 -11.56
C HIS A 102 -6.91 -5.59 -10.49
N SER A 103 -6.53 -6.15 -9.34
CA SER A 103 -7.48 -6.38 -8.24
C SER A 103 -8.39 -5.17 -7.97
N PRO A 104 -9.64 -5.39 -7.59
CA PRO A 104 -10.27 -6.63 -7.10
C PRO A 104 -10.76 -7.56 -8.22
N ALA A 105 -11.21 -8.76 -7.82
CA ALA A 105 -11.83 -9.75 -8.71
C ALA A 105 -12.98 -9.16 -9.58
N LEU A 106 -13.63 -8.09 -9.13
CA LEU A 106 -14.66 -7.37 -9.89
C LEU A 106 -14.17 -6.79 -11.22
N ASN A 107 -12.86 -6.58 -11.38
CA ASN A 107 -12.22 -6.20 -12.65
C ASN A 107 -11.81 -7.44 -13.46
N ALA A 108 -11.36 -8.49 -12.78
CA ALA A 108 -10.90 -9.72 -13.42
C ALA A 108 -12.05 -10.50 -14.07
N LEU A 109 -13.21 -10.61 -13.40
CA LEU A 109 -14.36 -11.36 -13.93
C LEU A 109 -14.81 -10.84 -15.30
N PRO A 110 -15.06 -9.53 -15.49
CA PRO A 110 -15.36 -8.97 -16.82
C PRO A 110 -14.23 -9.21 -17.83
N ALA A 111 -12.97 -9.03 -17.41
CA ALA A 111 -11.82 -9.23 -18.26
C ALA A 111 -11.73 -10.67 -18.78
N ILE A 112 -11.92 -11.68 -17.90
CA ILE A 112 -11.92 -13.09 -18.25
C ILE A 112 -13.08 -13.44 -19.21
N ARG A 113 -14.28 -12.89 -18.99
CA ARG A 113 -15.43 -13.11 -19.88
C ARG A 113 -15.17 -12.55 -21.29
N VAL A 114 -14.61 -11.33 -21.36
CA VAL A 114 -14.31 -10.69 -22.64
C VAL A 114 -13.14 -11.37 -23.31
N GLY A 115 -12.06 -11.68 -22.57
CA GLY A 115 -10.87 -12.37 -23.09
C GLY A 115 -11.22 -13.72 -23.71
N ARG A 116 -12.01 -14.55 -23.01
CA ARG A 116 -12.50 -15.83 -23.55
C ARG A 116 -13.35 -15.67 -24.80
N ALA A 117 -14.28 -14.70 -24.79
CA ALA A 117 -15.17 -14.47 -25.93
C ALA A 117 -14.43 -14.01 -27.20
N LEU A 118 -13.28 -13.32 -27.04
CA LEU A 118 -12.50 -12.72 -28.12
C LEU A 118 -11.14 -13.38 -28.34
N ASN A 119 -10.85 -14.47 -27.60
CA ASN A 119 -9.57 -15.19 -27.61
C ASN A 119 -8.35 -14.29 -27.31
N ILE A 120 -8.49 -13.41 -26.30
CA ILE A 120 -7.43 -12.53 -25.82
C ILE A 120 -6.99 -13.02 -24.44
N PRO A 121 -5.69 -13.30 -24.20
CA PRO A 121 -5.20 -13.77 -22.91
C PRO A 121 -5.37 -12.72 -21.81
N VAL A 122 -5.63 -13.21 -20.59
CA VAL A 122 -5.89 -12.37 -19.40
C VAL A 122 -4.85 -12.63 -18.34
N VAL A 123 -4.14 -11.57 -17.95
CA VAL A 123 -3.29 -11.53 -16.76
C VAL A 123 -4.08 -10.90 -15.62
N TYR A 124 -4.04 -11.51 -14.43
CA TYR A 124 -4.69 -10.96 -13.24
C TYR A 124 -3.66 -10.61 -12.17
N GLU A 125 -3.54 -9.32 -11.83
CA GLU A 125 -2.63 -8.82 -10.79
C GLU A 125 -3.35 -8.60 -9.46
N ILE A 126 -2.90 -9.30 -8.41
CA ILE A 126 -3.45 -9.23 -7.05
C ILE A 126 -2.49 -8.46 -6.15
N ARG A 127 -2.97 -7.38 -5.56
CA ARG A 127 -2.19 -6.48 -4.68
C ARG A 127 -2.58 -6.58 -3.21
N ALA A 128 -3.75 -7.08 -2.92
CA ALA A 128 -4.31 -7.40 -1.61
C ALA A 128 -5.57 -8.22 -1.80
N PHE A 129 -5.98 -8.98 -0.79
CA PHE A 129 -7.28 -9.60 -0.78
C PHE A 129 -8.33 -8.62 -0.27
N TRP A 130 -9.35 -8.38 -1.09
CA TRP A 130 -10.39 -7.42 -0.77
C TRP A 130 -11.33 -7.91 0.32
N GLU A 131 -11.44 -9.23 0.51
CA GLU A 131 -12.11 -9.83 1.65
C GLU A 131 -11.45 -9.41 2.97
N ASP A 132 -10.12 -9.43 3.04
CA ASP A 132 -9.36 -9.04 4.22
C ASP A 132 -9.43 -7.51 4.44
N ALA A 133 -9.26 -6.71 3.38
CA ALA A 133 -9.42 -5.26 3.46
C ALA A 133 -10.83 -4.83 3.92
N ALA A 134 -11.88 -5.56 3.55
CA ALA A 134 -13.25 -5.27 4.00
C ALA A 134 -13.44 -5.55 5.51
N VAL A 135 -12.71 -6.50 6.07
CA VAL A 135 -12.67 -6.75 7.53
C VAL A 135 -11.98 -5.59 8.24
N ASP A 136 -10.81 -5.16 7.75
CA ASP A 136 -10.04 -4.06 8.34
C ASP A 136 -10.79 -2.73 8.34
N HIS A 137 -11.60 -2.50 7.29
CA HIS A 137 -12.49 -1.33 7.22
C HIS A 137 -13.79 -1.48 8.02
N GLY A 138 -13.98 -2.58 8.75
CA GLY A 138 -15.17 -2.83 9.55
C GLY A 138 -16.45 -3.05 8.73
N THR A 139 -16.33 -3.29 7.41
CA THR A 139 -17.47 -3.48 6.51
C THR A 139 -17.84 -4.95 6.29
N SER A 140 -17.05 -5.88 6.84
CA SER A 140 -17.28 -7.33 6.83
C SER A 140 -16.69 -7.95 8.09
N SER A 141 -17.18 -9.12 8.48
CA SER A 141 -16.54 -9.98 9.47
C SER A 141 -15.72 -11.05 8.77
N GLU A 142 -14.59 -11.44 9.38
CA GLU A 142 -13.80 -12.55 8.88
C GLU A 142 -14.63 -13.84 8.83
N TRP A 143 -14.53 -14.57 7.70
CA TRP A 143 -15.34 -15.77 7.39
C TRP A 143 -16.87 -15.57 7.36
N GLY A 144 -17.37 -14.33 7.47
CA GLY A 144 -18.78 -14.01 7.26
C GLY A 144 -19.23 -14.26 5.82
N PRO A 145 -20.55 -14.17 5.53
CA PRO A 145 -21.07 -14.46 4.18
C PRO A 145 -20.45 -13.61 3.07
N ARG A 146 -20.26 -12.31 3.32
CA ARG A 146 -19.63 -11.38 2.37
C ARG A 146 -18.16 -11.74 2.13
N TYR A 147 -17.42 -12.07 3.18
CA TYR A 147 -16.03 -12.52 3.11
C TYR A 147 -15.90 -13.76 2.22
N ARG A 148 -16.70 -14.80 2.52
CA ARG A 148 -16.70 -16.06 1.76
C ARG A 148 -17.04 -15.85 0.29
N LEU A 149 -18.00 -14.98 -0.02
CA LEU A 149 -18.35 -14.64 -1.39
C LEU A 149 -17.18 -13.96 -2.11
N SER A 150 -16.59 -12.92 -1.51
CA SER A 150 -15.44 -12.21 -2.09
C SER A 150 -14.26 -13.14 -2.32
N ARG A 151 -13.92 -14.00 -1.32
CA ARG A 151 -12.87 -15.01 -1.44
C ARG A 151 -13.15 -16.03 -2.55
N SER A 152 -14.42 -16.43 -2.72
CA SER A 152 -14.79 -17.35 -3.79
C SER A 152 -14.67 -16.72 -5.17
N LEU A 153 -15.06 -15.46 -5.33
CA LEU A 153 -14.90 -14.70 -6.57
C LEU A 153 -13.40 -14.50 -6.92
N GLU A 154 -12.59 -14.18 -5.92
CA GLU A 154 -11.13 -14.05 -6.05
C GLU A 154 -10.52 -15.38 -6.52
N THR A 155 -10.86 -16.47 -5.82
CA THR A 155 -10.40 -17.81 -6.18
C THR A 155 -10.81 -18.22 -7.59
N TRP A 156 -12.06 -17.94 -7.97
CA TRP A 156 -12.56 -18.19 -9.32
C TRP A 156 -11.76 -17.40 -10.38
N ALA A 157 -11.50 -16.12 -10.13
CA ALA A 157 -10.70 -15.29 -11.03
C ALA A 157 -9.29 -15.86 -11.24
N VAL A 158 -8.63 -16.26 -10.14
CA VAL A 158 -7.29 -16.89 -10.17
C VAL A 158 -7.31 -18.20 -10.97
N GLN A 159 -8.31 -19.06 -10.79
CA GLN A 159 -8.44 -20.33 -11.52
C GLN A 159 -8.60 -20.12 -13.04
N HIS A 160 -9.23 -19.00 -13.45
CA HIS A 160 -9.71 -18.79 -14.82
C HIS A 160 -8.89 -17.76 -15.61
N ALA A 161 -8.02 -16.98 -14.99
CA ALA A 161 -7.03 -16.15 -15.67
C ALA A 161 -5.93 -17.03 -16.30
N ASP A 162 -5.33 -16.59 -17.41
CA ASP A 162 -4.25 -17.32 -18.09
C ASP A 162 -2.95 -17.25 -17.31
N ALA A 163 -2.66 -16.09 -16.70
CA ALA A 163 -1.56 -15.88 -15.76
C ALA A 163 -2.01 -15.03 -14.58
N VAL A 164 -1.37 -15.22 -13.43
CA VAL A 164 -1.65 -14.46 -12.20
C VAL A 164 -0.36 -13.85 -11.68
N THR A 165 -0.41 -12.60 -11.25
CA THR A 165 0.72 -11.98 -10.55
C THR A 165 0.30 -11.52 -9.17
N THR A 166 1.22 -11.61 -8.21
CA THR A 166 1.05 -11.10 -6.85
C THR A 166 2.22 -10.18 -6.50
N ILE A 167 2.05 -9.35 -5.47
CA ILE A 167 3.09 -8.40 -5.06
C ILE A 167 4.03 -8.98 -3.99
N CYS A 168 3.79 -10.21 -3.51
CA CYS A 168 4.56 -10.80 -2.41
C CYS A 168 4.29 -12.30 -2.28
N GLU A 169 5.19 -13.00 -1.60
CA GLU A 169 5.09 -14.43 -1.35
C GLU A 169 3.95 -14.79 -0.40
N GLY A 170 3.61 -13.91 0.55
CA GLY A 170 2.46 -14.11 1.42
C GLY A 170 1.16 -14.29 0.65
N LEU A 171 0.88 -13.42 -0.33
CA LEU A 171 -0.28 -13.55 -1.21
C LEU A 171 -0.19 -14.79 -2.11
N ARG A 172 0.99 -15.07 -2.70
CA ARG A 172 1.19 -16.26 -3.53
C ARG A 172 0.90 -17.54 -2.76
N SER A 173 1.42 -17.66 -1.56
CA SER A 173 1.26 -18.84 -0.70
C SER A 173 -0.20 -19.06 -0.28
N ASP A 174 -0.93 -18.00 0.11
CA ASP A 174 -2.38 -18.12 0.42
C ASP A 174 -3.18 -18.57 -0.82
N LEU A 175 -2.87 -18.02 -2.00
CA LEU A 175 -3.54 -18.41 -3.24
C LEU A 175 -3.24 -19.87 -3.61
N ALA A 176 -1.98 -20.28 -3.54
CA ALA A 176 -1.56 -21.65 -3.85
C ALA A 176 -2.22 -22.69 -2.94
N ALA A 177 -2.52 -22.31 -1.68
CA ALA A 177 -3.25 -23.15 -0.73
C ALA A 177 -4.77 -23.23 -1.02
N ARG A 178 -5.32 -22.40 -1.92
CA ARG A 178 -6.75 -22.43 -2.25
C ARG A 178 -7.05 -23.60 -3.20
N LYS A 179 -8.15 -24.29 -2.93
CA LYS A 179 -8.57 -25.49 -3.72
C LYS A 179 -8.68 -25.14 -5.22
N GLY A 180 -8.02 -25.95 -6.05
CA GLY A 180 -8.09 -25.87 -7.51
C GLY A 180 -7.28 -24.73 -8.13
N VAL A 181 -6.44 -24.08 -7.35
CA VAL A 181 -5.47 -23.09 -7.87
C VAL A 181 -4.18 -23.80 -8.29
N VAL A 182 -3.70 -23.47 -9.46
CA VAL A 182 -2.44 -23.99 -10.02
C VAL A 182 -1.34 -22.99 -9.67
N SER A 183 -0.42 -23.40 -8.79
CA SER A 183 0.62 -22.52 -8.22
C SER A 183 1.63 -22.02 -9.27
N GLU A 184 1.88 -22.81 -10.29
CA GLU A 184 2.86 -22.55 -11.36
C GLU A 184 2.50 -21.35 -12.23
N LYS A 185 1.21 -20.98 -12.28
CA LYS A 185 0.78 -19.78 -13.01
C LYS A 185 0.82 -18.49 -12.19
N ILE A 186 1.22 -18.57 -10.91
CA ILE A 186 1.31 -17.41 -10.01
C ILE A 186 2.76 -16.95 -9.93
N THR A 187 3.03 -15.76 -10.46
CA THR A 187 4.35 -15.12 -10.43
C THR A 187 4.34 -13.97 -9.42
N VAL A 188 5.35 -13.88 -8.56
CA VAL A 188 5.55 -12.73 -7.70
C VAL A 188 6.25 -11.62 -8.48
N ILE A 189 5.64 -10.45 -8.54
CA ILE A 189 6.23 -9.20 -9.03
C ILE A 189 6.19 -8.21 -7.87
N PRO A 190 7.27 -8.09 -7.08
CA PRO A 190 7.25 -7.37 -5.81
C PRO A 190 6.98 -5.89 -5.98
N ASN A 191 6.62 -5.24 -4.87
CA ASN A 191 6.66 -3.81 -4.77
C ASN A 191 8.09 -3.31 -4.92
N ALA A 192 8.28 -2.22 -5.63
CA ALA A 192 9.56 -1.55 -5.81
C ALA A 192 9.41 -0.05 -5.60
N VAL A 193 10.52 0.63 -5.41
CA VAL A 193 10.59 2.08 -5.30
C VAL A 193 11.50 2.64 -6.39
N ASP A 194 11.23 3.87 -6.79
CA ASP A 194 12.06 4.61 -7.74
C ASP A 194 13.27 5.19 -6.97
N ILE A 195 14.38 4.47 -6.98
CA ILE A 195 15.59 4.84 -6.24
C ILE A 195 16.21 6.17 -6.69
N GLU A 196 15.91 6.63 -7.90
CA GLU A 196 16.40 7.91 -8.41
C GLU A 196 15.63 9.09 -7.79
N LYS A 197 14.35 8.86 -7.42
CA LYS A 197 13.53 9.88 -6.74
C LYS A 197 13.81 10.01 -5.26
N PHE A 198 14.30 8.93 -4.64
CA PHE A 198 14.64 8.92 -3.22
C PHE A 198 16.14 9.10 -3.04
N THR A 199 16.56 10.34 -2.82
CA THR A 199 17.96 10.64 -2.53
C THR A 199 18.32 10.29 -1.09
N MET A 200 19.50 9.71 -0.90
CA MET A 200 20.02 9.43 0.45
C MET A 200 20.39 10.73 1.16
N GLY A 201 19.98 10.86 2.42
CA GLY A 201 20.58 11.79 3.37
C GLY A 201 20.39 13.27 3.07
N GLY A 202 19.16 13.76 3.08
CA GLY A 202 18.89 15.21 3.17
C GLY A 202 19.35 15.77 4.53
N MET A 203 19.84 17.02 4.55
CA MET A 203 20.02 17.73 5.82
C MET A 203 18.66 18.15 6.38
N ALA A 204 18.46 17.93 7.68
CA ALA A 204 17.23 18.34 8.35
C ALA A 204 17.00 19.85 8.20
N ASP A 205 15.81 20.24 7.78
CA ASP A 205 15.39 21.64 7.71
C ASP A 205 15.30 22.22 9.13
N SER A 206 16.29 23.02 9.51
CA SER A 206 16.42 23.60 10.85
C SER A 206 15.26 24.53 11.20
N ALA A 207 14.71 25.26 10.24
CA ALA A 207 13.57 26.13 10.44
C ALA A 207 12.31 25.32 10.74
N LEU A 208 12.05 24.26 9.93
CA LEU A 208 10.94 23.35 10.15
C LEU A 208 11.08 22.58 11.48
N LYS A 209 12.32 22.14 11.81
CA LYS A 209 12.61 21.47 13.09
C LYS A 209 12.31 22.38 14.29
N THR A 210 12.62 23.68 14.17
CA THR A 210 12.29 24.71 15.17
C THR A 210 10.79 24.92 15.27
N GLN A 211 10.13 25.12 14.14
CA GLN A 211 8.67 25.35 14.08
C GLN A 211 7.88 24.23 14.75
N LEU A 212 8.35 22.97 14.60
CA LEU A 212 7.72 21.79 15.17
C LEU A 212 8.19 21.46 16.60
N GLY A 213 9.04 22.27 17.22
CA GLY A 213 9.56 22.02 18.56
C GLY A 213 10.45 20.79 18.69
N LEU A 214 11.11 20.39 17.61
CA LEU A 214 11.92 19.17 17.53
C LEU A 214 13.44 19.44 17.66
N GLN A 215 13.85 20.67 17.99
CA GLN A 215 15.27 21.00 18.19
C GLN A 215 15.86 20.19 19.35
N ASN A 216 17.06 19.64 19.13
CA ASN A 216 17.77 18.80 20.11
C ASN A 216 16.94 17.61 20.62
N LYS A 217 15.98 17.12 19.81
CA LYS A 217 15.15 15.96 20.12
C LYS A 217 15.53 14.78 19.22
N GLN A 218 15.30 13.57 19.74
CA GLN A 218 15.36 12.32 18.99
C GLN A 218 13.97 12.01 18.45
N VAL A 219 13.83 12.05 17.13
CA VAL A 219 12.55 12.04 16.44
C VAL A 219 12.24 10.66 15.89
N LEU A 220 11.19 10.05 16.43
CA LEU A 220 10.57 8.87 15.86
C LEU A 220 9.50 9.31 14.86
N GLY A 221 9.47 8.76 13.65
CA GLY A 221 8.56 9.23 12.62
C GLY A 221 7.70 8.16 12.00
N PHE A 222 6.47 8.54 11.64
CA PHE A 222 5.61 7.80 10.72
C PHE A 222 5.03 8.79 9.70
N LEU A 223 5.12 8.45 8.42
CA LEU A 223 4.57 9.25 7.33
C LEU A 223 3.57 8.42 6.53
N GLY A 224 2.34 8.88 6.41
CA GLY A 224 1.30 8.19 5.65
C GLY A 224 -0.12 8.33 6.22
N SER A 225 -1.02 7.46 5.77
CA SER A 225 -2.41 7.44 6.24
C SER A 225 -2.53 6.73 7.58
N PHE A 226 -3.32 7.29 8.49
CA PHE A 226 -3.55 6.75 9.84
C PHE A 226 -4.71 5.76 9.82
N TYR A 227 -4.46 4.56 9.33
CA TYR A 227 -5.40 3.43 9.40
C TYR A 227 -5.15 2.61 10.67
N ALA A 228 -6.17 1.90 11.14
CA ALA A 228 -6.08 1.10 12.37
C ALA A 228 -4.97 0.04 12.29
N TYR A 229 -4.83 -0.62 11.15
CA TYR A 229 -3.83 -1.67 10.94
C TYR A 229 -2.38 -1.17 10.96
N GLU A 230 -2.14 0.13 10.79
CA GLU A 230 -0.78 0.71 10.91
C GLU A 230 -0.29 0.73 12.37
N GLY A 231 -1.19 0.56 13.37
CA GLY A 231 -0.83 0.33 14.76
C GLY A 231 -0.22 1.53 15.47
N LEU A 232 -0.49 2.76 15.03
CA LEU A 232 0.08 3.97 15.63
C LEU A 232 -0.29 4.14 17.11
N ASN A 233 -1.42 3.57 17.54
CA ASN A 233 -1.79 3.48 18.95
C ASN A 233 -0.74 2.73 19.78
N LEU A 234 -0.14 1.64 19.24
CA LEU A 234 0.92 0.91 19.93
C LEU A 234 2.19 1.75 20.10
N LEU A 235 2.52 2.60 19.12
CA LEU A 235 3.64 3.54 19.25
C LEU A 235 3.38 4.55 20.37
N LEU A 236 2.15 5.04 20.50
CA LEU A 236 1.79 5.94 21.60
C LEU A 236 1.81 5.24 22.96
N ASP A 237 1.39 3.97 23.06
CA ASP A 237 1.50 3.16 24.28
C ASP A 237 2.96 2.89 24.68
N ALA A 238 3.85 2.75 23.71
CA ALA A 238 5.30 2.54 23.95
C ALA A 238 6.04 3.83 24.36
N LEU A 239 5.54 5.00 23.97
CA LEU A 239 6.23 6.27 24.20
C LEU A 239 6.47 6.59 25.68
N PRO A 240 5.53 6.43 26.63
CA PRO A 240 5.80 6.61 28.05
C PRO A 240 6.95 5.77 28.58
N LEU A 241 7.10 4.53 28.09
CA LEU A 241 8.21 3.64 28.47
C LEU A 241 9.55 4.18 27.96
N MET A 242 9.58 4.72 26.73
CA MET A 242 10.78 5.33 26.16
C MET A 242 11.18 6.60 26.93
N LEU A 243 10.21 7.43 27.29
CA LEU A 243 10.42 8.72 27.98
C LEU A 243 11.01 8.54 29.40
N GLN A 244 10.77 7.42 30.07
CA GLN A 244 11.41 7.09 31.36
C GLN A 244 12.93 7.01 31.26
N SER A 245 13.46 6.50 30.13
CA SER A 245 14.89 6.34 29.90
C SER A 245 15.48 7.49 29.08
N ASN A 246 14.68 8.13 28.24
CA ASN A 246 15.11 9.17 27.32
C ASN A 246 14.04 10.25 27.15
N PRO A 247 14.09 11.35 27.92
CA PRO A 247 13.06 12.39 27.92
C PRO A 247 13.06 13.24 26.63
N ASP A 248 14.08 13.12 25.78
CA ASP A 248 14.22 13.87 24.54
C ASP A 248 13.57 13.21 23.33
N VAL A 249 12.99 12.01 23.49
CA VAL A 249 12.23 11.34 22.44
C VAL A 249 10.97 12.12 22.09
N ARG A 250 10.71 12.29 20.79
CA ARG A 250 9.48 12.87 20.24
C ARG A 250 8.94 11.99 19.13
N VAL A 251 7.63 11.98 18.96
CA VAL A 251 6.97 11.33 17.86
C VAL A 251 6.46 12.37 16.87
N LEU A 252 6.80 12.20 15.60
CA LEU A 252 6.31 13.02 14.49
C LEU A 252 5.41 12.15 13.60
N LEU A 253 4.11 12.47 13.57
CA LEU A 253 3.10 11.82 12.74
C LEU A 253 2.73 12.74 11.58
N VAL A 254 3.15 12.40 10.37
CA VAL A 254 2.89 13.17 9.15
C VAL A 254 1.84 12.48 8.32
N GLY A 255 0.72 13.16 8.09
CA GLY A 255 -0.40 12.61 7.35
C GLY A 255 -1.73 12.83 8.04
N GLY A 256 -2.62 11.88 7.92
CA GLY A 256 -3.95 11.93 8.53
C GLY A 256 -4.77 10.70 8.14
N GLY A 257 -5.92 10.52 8.74
CA GLY A 257 -6.77 9.38 8.43
C GLY A 257 -7.82 9.11 9.51
N PRO A 258 -8.55 7.99 9.38
CA PRO A 258 -9.67 7.68 10.27
C PRO A 258 -9.28 7.60 11.76
N GLN A 259 -8.01 7.29 12.07
CA GLN A 259 -7.54 7.15 13.45
C GLN A 259 -7.02 8.44 14.06
N GLU A 260 -6.95 9.56 13.33
CA GLU A 260 -6.29 10.80 13.80
C GLU A 260 -6.85 11.31 15.11
N GLU A 261 -8.16 11.44 15.24
CA GLU A 261 -8.80 11.95 16.46
C GLU A 261 -8.64 10.97 17.65
N ALA A 262 -8.70 9.67 17.39
CA ALA A 262 -8.47 8.65 18.42
C ALA A 262 -7.03 8.69 18.94
N LEU A 263 -6.04 8.89 18.05
CA LEU A 263 -4.63 9.02 18.43
C LEU A 263 -4.35 10.28 19.25
N LYS A 264 -4.96 11.41 18.89
CA LYS A 264 -4.86 12.65 19.68
C LYS A 264 -5.45 12.48 21.07
N ALA A 265 -6.64 11.85 21.16
CA ALA A 265 -7.28 11.57 22.44
C ALA A 265 -6.43 10.61 23.31
N GLN A 266 -5.83 9.57 22.70
CA GLN A 266 -4.93 8.64 23.39
C GLN A 266 -3.67 9.36 23.91
N ALA A 267 -3.05 10.24 23.10
CA ALA A 267 -1.89 11.01 23.52
C ALA A 267 -2.20 11.92 24.71
N ALA A 268 -3.39 12.54 24.72
CA ALA A 268 -3.85 13.35 25.85
C ALA A 268 -4.10 12.49 27.11
N HIS A 269 -4.74 11.33 26.97
CA HIS A 269 -5.01 10.40 28.07
C HIS A 269 -3.72 9.87 28.71
N LEU A 270 -2.71 9.57 27.89
CA LEU A 270 -1.39 9.11 28.37
C LEU A 270 -0.51 10.24 28.93
N GLY A 271 -0.94 11.49 28.87
CA GLY A 271 -0.16 12.66 29.32
C GLY A 271 1.07 12.95 28.47
N ILE A 272 1.06 12.57 27.21
CA ILE A 272 2.18 12.72 26.25
C ILE A 272 1.84 13.63 25.07
N ALA A 273 0.76 14.39 25.12
CA ALA A 273 0.33 15.24 24.01
C ALA A 273 1.41 16.25 23.55
N ASP A 274 2.24 16.74 24.46
CA ASP A 274 3.37 17.65 24.20
C ASP A 274 4.62 16.92 23.63
N LYS A 275 4.60 15.59 23.57
CA LYS A 275 5.66 14.75 23.03
C LYS A 275 5.34 14.22 21.62
N VAL A 276 4.09 14.43 21.14
CA VAL A 276 3.62 13.92 19.85
C VAL A 276 3.23 15.09 18.95
N VAL A 277 3.88 15.21 17.81
CA VAL A 277 3.60 16.23 16.80
C VAL A 277 2.74 15.64 15.69
N PHE A 278 1.54 16.15 15.51
CA PHE A 278 0.66 15.86 14.37
C PHE A 278 0.80 16.99 13.35
N SER A 279 1.52 16.76 12.24
CA SER A 279 1.73 17.80 11.23
C SER A 279 0.55 17.98 10.28
N GLY A 280 -0.40 17.03 10.28
CA GLY A 280 -1.42 16.95 9.24
C GLY A 280 -0.87 16.47 7.89
N ARG A 281 -1.72 16.53 6.86
CA ARG A 281 -1.33 16.15 5.49
C ARG A 281 -0.45 17.21 4.87
N VAL A 282 0.64 16.79 4.26
CA VAL A 282 1.59 17.67 3.57
C VAL A 282 1.57 17.38 2.06
N PRO A 283 1.82 18.37 1.20
CA PRO A 283 1.98 18.18 -0.24
C PRO A 283 3.09 17.17 -0.55
N HIS A 284 2.91 16.39 -1.61
CA HIS A 284 3.85 15.30 -1.93
C HIS A 284 5.29 15.79 -2.17
N ASP A 285 5.45 16.94 -2.76
CA ASP A 285 6.74 17.61 -3.02
C ASP A 285 7.45 18.07 -1.74
N GLN A 286 6.74 18.19 -0.62
CA GLN A 286 7.29 18.59 0.68
C GLN A 286 7.56 17.40 1.62
N VAL A 287 7.10 16.20 1.29
CA VAL A 287 7.20 15.02 2.17
C VAL A 287 8.66 14.71 2.53
N GLN A 288 9.61 14.90 1.60
CA GLN A 288 11.04 14.67 1.85
C GLN A 288 11.56 15.51 3.01
N ARG A 289 11.15 16.77 3.14
CA ARG A 289 11.57 17.65 4.24
C ARG A 289 11.19 17.10 5.63
N TYR A 290 10.06 16.38 5.72
CA TYR A 290 9.63 15.75 6.96
C TYR A 290 10.37 14.44 7.22
N TYR A 291 10.66 13.64 6.18
CA TYR A 291 11.56 12.49 6.33
C TYR A 291 12.91 12.89 6.88
N ASP A 292 13.45 14.04 6.46
CA ASP A 292 14.77 14.56 6.89
C ASP A 292 14.79 14.99 8.36
N LEU A 293 13.64 15.18 9.01
CA LEU A 293 13.56 15.46 10.45
C LEU A 293 13.62 14.20 11.33
N VAL A 294 13.38 13.02 10.74
CA VAL A 294 13.21 11.76 11.48
C VAL A 294 14.53 11.04 11.65
N ASP A 295 14.83 10.65 12.88
CA ASP A 295 15.99 9.83 13.22
C ASP A 295 15.71 8.34 13.01
N VAL A 296 14.54 7.84 13.46
CA VAL A 296 14.12 6.45 13.30
C VAL A 296 12.67 6.40 12.83
N LEU A 297 12.42 5.76 11.69
CA LEU A 297 11.08 5.49 11.20
C LEU A 297 10.47 4.29 11.93
N VAL A 298 9.20 4.39 12.31
CA VAL A 298 8.51 3.34 13.07
C VAL A 298 7.26 2.88 12.32
N TYR A 299 7.18 1.56 12.06
CA TYR A 299 6.08 0.91 11.37
C TYR A 299 5.45 -0.17 12.24
N PRO A 300 4.57 0.21 13.19
CA PRO A 300 4.09 -0.69 14.24
C PRO A 300 2.83 -1.47 13.84
N ARG A 301 2.76 -1.98 12.61
CA ARG A 301 1.59 -2.69 12.08
C ARG A 301 1.10 -3.77 13.03
N LEU A 302 -0.21 -3.82 13.21
CA LEU A 302 -0.87 -4.87 13.98
C LEU A 302 -0.88 -6.19 13.20
N SER A 303 -0.77 -7.33 13.89
CA SER A 303 -0.90 -8.64 13.26
C SER A 303 -2.37 -8.89 12.92
N MET A 304 -2.67 -8.93 11.64
CA MET A 304 -3.95 -9.31 11.04
C MET A 304 -3.70 -9.83 9.62
N ARG A 305 -4.67 -10.51 9.03
CA ARG A 305 -4.45 -11.16 7.73
C ARG A 305 -3.87 -10.23 6.66
N LEU A 306 -4.35 -8.99 6.56
CA LEU A 306 -3.83 -8.02 5.61
C LEU A 306 -2.33 -7.77 5.81
N THR A 307 -1.90 -7.51 7.03
CA THR A 307 -0.51 -7.15 7.35
C THR A 307 0.43 -8.36 7.37
N GLU A 308 -0.12 -9.55 7.66
CA GLU A 308 0.64 -10.81 7.55
C GLU A 308 0.91 -11.22 6.11
N LEU A 309 -0.01 -10.90 5.19
CA LEU A 309 0.09 -11.36 3.80
C LEU A 309 0.65 -10.33 2.83
N VAL A 310 0.59 -9.02 3.16
CA VAL A 310 0.85 -7.93 2.20
C VAL A 310 2.05 -7.09 2.60
N THR A 311 3.04 -7.03 1.70
CA THR A 311 4.22 -6.16 1.85
C THR A 311 3.86 -4.69 1.64
N PRO A 312 4.26 -3.79 2.57
CA PRO A 312 4.05 -2.35 2.42
C PRO A 312 5.14 -1.66 1.58
N LEU A 313 4.82 -0.49 1.02
CA LEU A 313 5.80 0.36 0.32
C LEU A 313 6.66 1.19 1.27
N LYS A 314 6.13 1.61 2.42
CA LYS A 314 6.80 2.54 3.34
C LYS A 314 8.20 2.08 3.81
N PRO A 315 8.43 0.82 4.20
CA PRO A 315 9.78 0.35 4.51
C PRO A 315 10.74 0.44 3.33
N LEU A 316 10.28 0.14 2.11
CA LEU A 316 11.09 0.27 0.89
C LEU A 316 11.46 1.73 0.61
N GLU A 317 10.53 2.66 0.78
CA GLU A 317 10.77 4.10 0.67
C GLU A 317 11.78 4.58 1.72
N ALA A 318 11.67 4.09 2.96
CA ALA A 318 12.62 4.38 4.02
C ALA A 318 14.03 3.87 3.70
N MET A 319 14.14 2.63 3.26
CA MET A 319 15.40 2.02 2.84
C MET A 319 16.03 2.75 1.65
N ALA A 320 15.23 3.14 0.66
CA ALA A 320 15.67 3.91 -0.50
C ALA A 320 16.27 5.28 -0.11
N GLN A 321 15.76 5.87 0.96
CA GLN A 321 16.28 7.13 1.51
C GLN A 321 17.46 6.92 2.48
N GLY A 322 17.90 5.68 2.71
CA GLY A 322 18.92 5.36 3.70
C GLY A 322 18.50 5.71 5.12
N ARG A 323 17.22 5.51 5.46
CA ARG A 323 16.70 5.78 6.81
C ARG A 323 16.70 4.53 7.67
N VAL A 324 17.03 4.70 8.94
CA VAL A 324 16.91 3.65 9.93
C VAL A 324 15.44 3.42 10.27
N LEU A 325 15.03 2.17 10.37
CA LEU A 325 13.64 1.82 10.65
C LEU A 325 13.50 0.71 11.71
N VAL A 326 12.40 0.79 12.45
CA VAL A 326 11.90 -0.26 13.34
C VAL A 326 10.50 -0.65 12.86
N ALA A 327 10.23 -1.93 12.72
CA ALA A 327 8.95 -2.42 12.26
C ALA A 327 8.47 -3.62 13.08
N SER A 328 7.16 -3.84 13.14
CA SER A 328 6.61 -5.07 13.75
C SER A 328 6.97 -6.29 12.89
N ASP A 329 7.08 -7.46 13.52
CA ASP A 329 7.45 -8.73 12.87
C ASP A 329 6.29 -9.43 12.14
N VAL A 330 5.32 -8.64 11.63
CA VAL A 330 4.25 -9.17 10.78
C VAL A 330 4.83 -9.71 9.46
N GLY A 331 4.14 -10.69 8.86
CA GLY A 331 4.62 -11.39 7.67
C GLY A 331 5.03 -10.46 6.52
N GLY A 332 4.22 -9.43 6.23
CA GLY A 332 4.55 -8.45 5.20
C GLY A 332 5.80 -7.61 5.48
N HIS A 333 6.19 -7.40 6.74
CA HIS A 333 7.46 -6.76 7.08
C HIS A 333 8.63 -7.75 7.04
N LYS A 334 8.45 -8.99 7.54
CA LYS A 334 9.49 -10.03 7.50
C LYS A 334 9.94 -10.40 6.10
N GLU A 335 9.07 -10.23 5.10
CA GLU A 335 9.42 -10.45 3.70
C GLU A 335 10.39 -9.36 3.15
N LEU A 336 10.37 -8.15 3.74
CA LEU A 336 11.17 -7.00 3.30
C LEU A 336 12.36 -6.68 4.19
N ILE A 337 12.27 -6.99 5.49
CA ILE A 337 13.22 -6.52 6.51
C ILE A 337 13.98 -7.71 7.07
N ARG A 338 15.30 -7.69 6.94
CA ARG A 338 16.23 -8.60 7.62
C ARG A 338 16.59 -8.00 8.96
N ASP A 339 16.13 -8.63 10.06
CA ASP A 339 16.31 -8.10 11.42
C ASP A 339 17.78 -7.89 11.79
N GLY A 340 18.10 -6.68 12.24
CA GLY A 340 19.45 -6.27 12.61
C GLY A 340 20.38 -5.98 11.43
N GLU A 341 19.95 -6.22 10.17
CA GLU A 341 20.74 -6.01 8.95
C GLU A 341 20.21 -4.84 8.11
N THR A 342 18.93 -4.83 7.72
CA THR A 342 18.31 -3.79 6.89
C THR A 342 17.32 -2.92 7.68
N GLY A 343 17.01 -3.30 8.90
CA GLY A 343 16.13 -2.64 9.85
C GLY A 343 16.07 -3.45 11.14
N VAL A 344 15.23 -3.05 12.06
CA VAL A 344 15.02 -3.78 13.33
C VAL A 344 13.57 -4.21 13.44
N LEU A 345 13.35 -5.49 13.79
CA LEU A 345 12.04 -6.05 14.03
C LEU A 345 11.73 -6.13 15.52
N PHE A 346 10.49 -5.80 15.87
CA PHE A 346 9.93 -6.01 17.22
C PHE A 346 8.67 -6.86 17.13
N ARG A 347 8.30 -7.51 18.25
CA ARG A 347 7.14 -8.38 18.34
C ARG A 347 5.84 -7.59 18.14
N ALA A 348 5.06 -7.93 17.13
CA ALA A 348 3.80 -7.27 16.82
C ALA A 348 2.84 -7.26 18.03
N GLY A 349 2.28 -6.09 18.34
CA GLY A 349 1.39 -5.90 19.49
C GLY A 349 2.08 -5.72 20.85
N ASP A 350 3.41 -5.72 20.90
CA ASP A 350 4.18 -5.57 22.15
C ASP A 350 4.82 -4.19 22.26
N ALA A 351 4.19 -3.28 23.03
CA ALA A 351 4.68 -1.92 23.27
C ALA A 351 6.02 -1.90 24.04
N GLY A 352 6.25 -2.88 24.91
CA GLY A 352 7.50 -3.00 25.68
C GLY A 352 8.66 -3.39 24.78
N ASP A 353 8.48 -4.36 23.89
CA ASP A 353 9.49 -4.76 22.92
C ASP A 353 9.78 -3.63 21.90
N LEU A 354 8.74 -2.95 21.42
CA LEU A 354 8.90 -1.74 20.59
C LEU A 354 9.78 -0.69 21.29
N ALA A 355 9.46 -0.35 22.55
CA ALA A 355 10.24 0.61 23.32
C ALA A 355 11.69 0.17 23.47
N ALA A 356 11.94 -1.09 23.82
CA ALA A 356 13.29 -1.64 23.98
C ALA A 356 14.11 -1.60 22.68
N LYS A 357 13.51 -1.98 21.54
CA LYS A 357 14.17 -1.96 20.23
C LYS A 357 14.50 -0.53 19.77
N VAL A 358 13.56 0.40 19.95
CA VAL A 358 13.80 1.83 19.62
C VAL A 358 14.92 2.39 20.49
N LEU A 359 14.85 2.23 21.81
CA LEU A 359 15.91 2.71 22.75
C LEU A 359 17.27 2.07 22.42
N GLY A 360 17.29 0.78 22.09
CA GLY A 360 18.50 0.08 21.65
C GLY A 360 19.15 0.72 20.41
N LEU A 361 18.35 1.17 19.44
CA LEU A 361 18.85 1.91 18.27
C LEU A 361 19.32 3.32 18.64
N LEU A 362 18.52 4.07 19.41
CA LEU A 362 18.86 5.43 19.82
C LEU A 362 20.15 5.49 20.65
N ASN A 363 20.43 4.45 21.45
CA ASN A 363 21.64 4.32 22.26
C ASN A 363 22.87 3.79 21.46
N ALA A 364 22.67 3.36 20.21
CA ALA A 364 23.72 2.80 19.36
C ALA A 364 23.80 3.48 17.99
N PRO A 365 23.97 4.83 17.91
CA PRO A 365 23.95 5.57 16.65
C PRO A 365 25.08 5.14 15.69
N ALA A 366 26.15 4.57 16.20
CA ALA A 366 27.24 4.03 15.38
C ALA A 366 26.79 2.87 14.44
N ARG A 367 25.66 2.21 14.72
CA ARG A 367 25.10 1.16 13.85
C ARG A 367 24.26 1.72 12.68
N TRP A 368 23.79 2.95 12.77
CA TRP A 368 22.86 3.53 11.79
C TRP A 368 23.42 3.58 10.37
N PRO A 369 24.69 4.01 10.13
CA PRO A 369 25.22 4.02 8.77
C PRO A 369 25.23 2.67 8.10
N GLN A 370 25.53 1.60 8.86
CA GLN A 370 25.52 0.24 8.32
C GLN A 370 24.09 -0.25 7.99
N LEU A 371 23.13 -0.03 8.90
CA LEU A 371 21.72 -0.38 8.67
C LEU A 371 21.15 0.36 7.45
N ALA A 372 21.42 1.67 7.35
CA ALA A 372 21.00 2.51 6.24
C ALA A 372 21.60 2.05 4.90
N ALA A 373 22.92 1.78 4.88
CA ALA A 373 23.61 1.30 3.69
C ALA A 373 23.11 -0.09 3.23
N ASN A 374 22.84 -0.99 4.17
CA ASN A 374 22.30 -2.31 3.87
C ASN A 374 20.86 -2.21 3.34
N GLY A 375 20.00 -1.37 3.97
CA GLY A 375 18.64 -1.13 3.49
C GLY A 375 18.62 -0.54 2.08
N ARG A 376 19.48 0.45 1.81
CA ARG A 376 19.62 1.04 0.47
C ARG A 376 20.05 -0.01 -0.56
N ARG A 377 21.08 -0.80 -0.24
CA ARG A 377 21.54 -1.88 -1.12
C ARG A 377 20.43 -2.89 -1.43
N PHE A 378 19.64 -3.26 -0.42
CA PHE A 378 18.50 -4.18 -0.61
C PHE A 378 17.55 -3.67 -1.71
N VAL A 379 17.10 -2.42 -1.66
CA VAL A 379 16.17 -1.87 -2.67
C VAL A 379 16.83 -1.58 -4.03
N GLU A 380 18.15 -1.58 -4.11
CA GLU A 380 18.91 -1.45 -5.37
C GLU A 380 19.13 -2.79 -6.09
N THR A 381 19.11 -3.90 -5.34
CA THR A 381 19.52 -5.22 -5.88
C THR A 381 18.41 -6.25 -5.89
N GLU A 382 17.39 -6.10 -5.07
CA GLU A 382 16.27 -7.05 -4.92
C GLU A 382 14.94 -6.45 -5.40
#